data_a7af09864359aab458a83d12872ace54
#
_entry.id   a7af09864359aab458a83d12872ace54
#
_cell.length_a   1.000
_cell.length_b   1.000
_cell.length_c   1.000
_cell.angle_alpha   90.00
_cell.angle_beta   90.00
_cell.angle_gamma   90.00
#
_symmetry.space_group_name_H-M   'P 1'
#
loop_
_entity.id
_entity.type
_entity.pdbx_description
1 polymer ?
#
loop_
_entity_poly.entity_id
_entity_poly.type
_entity_poly.pdbx_seq_one_letter_code
_entity_poly.pdbx_strand_id
1 'polypeptide(L)'
;MKKILLISLLLITGFQSFSQKEKKGISFSLEINTQNDSQKPKLVVGIVVDQMRYDYIYRFWDDFGNDGFKRLINEGHFFRNAQFGYVPTYTGPGHASIYTGTTPSVHGIIANDWYDKNSEEYIYCAGDGDMHTVCDCDQKNTDVVSADGKMSPHHMLTTTFSDELKLFNNESKVFGISLKDRGAILPAGHSANGAFWLS
;
A
#
# COMPACT_ATOMS: atom_id res chain seq x y z
N MET A 1 31.27 3.36 60.06
CA MET A 1 31.23 3.79 58.67
C MET A 1 31.61 2.71 57.63
N LYS A 2 32.39 1.67 57.97
CA LYS A 2 32.80 0.60 57.03
C LYS A 2 31.73 -0.46 56.73
N LYS A 3 30.71 -0.61 57.58
CA LYS A 3 29.63 -1.63 57.40
C LYS A 3 28.53 -1.21 56.43
N ILE A 4 28.32 0.07 56.22
CA ILE A 4 27.30 0.60 55.28
C ILE A 4 27.76 0.50 53.86
N LEU A 5 29.08 0.57 53.60
CA LEU A 5 29.65 0.47 52.26
C LEU A 5 29.55 -0.96 51.68
N LEU A 6 29.56 -1.98 52.55
CA LEU A 6 29.47 -3.39 52.13
C LEU A 6 28.04 -3.80 51.72
N ILE A 7 27.01 -3.19 52.30
CA ILE A 7 25.61 -3.47 51.99
C ILE A 7 25.22 -2.82 50.66
N SER A 8 25.75 -1.64 50.35
CA SER A 8 25.51 -0.98 49.06
C SER A 8 26.18 -1.71 47.89
N LEU A 9 27.32 -2.35 48.12
CA LEU A 9 28.03 -3.10 47.09
C LEU A 9 27.32 -4.44 46.78
N LEU A 10 26.70 -5.06 47.77
CA LEU A 10 25.92 -6.30 47.60
C LEU A 10 24.58 -6.07 46.87
N LEU A 11 23.98 -4.88 46.99
CA LEU A 11 22.77 -4.49 46.29
C LEU A 11 23.02 -4.20 44.79
N ILE A 12 24.23 -3.74 44.45
CA ILE A 12 24.59 -3.47 43.06
C ILE A 12 24.91 -4.75 42.27
N THR A 13 25.44 -5.77 42.93
CA THR A 13 25.73 -7.06 42.28
C THR A 13 24.51 -7.97 42.15
N GLY A 14 23.45 -7.75 42.94
CA GLY A 14 22.20 -8.51 42.86
C GLY A 14 21.30 -8.16 41.64
N PHE A 15 21.55 -7.02 40.99
CA PHE A 15 20.71 -6.58 39.89
C PHE A 15 21.23 -7.01 38.50
N GLN A 16 22.38 -7.65 38.41
CA GLN A 16 22.96 -8.09 37.14
C GLN A 16 22.64 -9.53 36.74
N SER A 17 21.80 -10.23 37.47
CA SER A 17 21.48 -11.64 37.20
C SER A 17 20.09 -11.88 36.61
N PHE A 18 19.40 -10.87 36.09
CA PHE A 18 18.25 -11.12 35.21
C PHE A 18 18.73 -11.20 33.76
N SER A 19 19.23 -12.38 33.46
CA SER A 19 19.56 -12.92 32.20
C SER A 19 18.59 -12.43 31.12
N GLN A 20 19.09 -11.73 30.15
CA GLN A 20 18.55 -11.71 28.79
C GLN A 20 18.55 -13.16 28.30
N LYS A 21 17.39 -13.82 28.38
CA LYS A 21 17.12 -14.94 27.48
C LYS A 21 17.11 -14.36 26.09
N GLU A 22 18.21 -14.52 25.37
CA GLU A 22 18.24 -14.27 23.93
C GLU A 22 17.06 -15.00 23.30
N LYS A 23 16.05 -14.25 22.92
CA LYS A 23 15.11 -14.72 21.92
C LYS A 23 15.96 -14.90 20.65
N LYS A 24 16.23 -16.15 20.28
CA LYS A 24 16.68 -16.48 18.94
C LYS A 24 15.68 -15.85 17.96
N GLY A 25 15.96 -14.62 17.57
CA GLY A 25 15.30 -13.99 16.46
C GLY A 25 15.62 -14.85 15.25
N ILE A 26 14.61 -15.34 14.59
CA ILE A 26 14.77 -15.88 13.25
C ILE A 26 15.23 -14.71 12.42
N SER A 27 16.55 -14.59 12.20
CA SER A 27 17.11 -13.65 11.24
C SER A 27 16.78 -14.24 9.86
N PHE A 28 15.74 -13.72 9.25
CA PHE A 28 15.48 -13.95 7.83
C PHE A 28 16.47 -13.08 7.07
N SER A 29 17.66 -13.59 6.82
CA SER A 29 18.55 -12.99 5.83
C SER A 29 18.00 -13.37 4.46
N LEU A 30 17.25 -12.47 3.83
CA LEU A 30 17.07 -12.50 2.40
C LEU A 30 18.47 -12.26 1.79
N GLU A 31 19.16 -13.33 1.44
CA GLU A 31 20.28 -13.23 0.52
C GLU A 31 19.71 -12.83 -0.84
N ILE A 32 19.60 -11.53 -1.07
CA ILE A 32 19.36 -10.99 -2.41
C ILE A 32 20.65 -11.31 -3.18
N ASN A 33 20.60 -12.40 -3.94
CA ASN A 33 21.67 -12.77 -4.84
C ASN A 33 21.76 -11.71 -5.95
N THR A 34 22.60 -10.71 -5.77
CA THR A 34 22.79 -9.57 -6.68
C THR A 34 23.53 -9.93 -7.98
N GLN A 35 23.78 -11.21 -8.21
CA GLN A 35 24.46 -11.67 -9.42
C GLN A 35 23.47 -12.11 -10.51
N ASN A 36 22.63 -11.21 -11.00
CA ASN A 36 22.12 -11.31 -12.38
C ASN A 36 21.29 -10.06 -12.75
N ASP A 37 21.97 -9.04 -13.21
CA ASP A 37 21.32 -7.83 -13.75
C ASP A 37 20.46 -8.13 -15.00
N SER A 38 20.67 -9.31 -15.60
CA SER A 38 19.91 -9.81 -16.76
C SER A 38 18.53 -10.39 -16.44
N GLN A 39 18.16 -10.54 -15.14
CA GLN A 39 16.89 -11.16 -14.71
C GLN A 39 15.90 -10.19 -14.07
N LYS A 40 16.22 -8.90 -14.00
CA LYS A 40 15.27 -7.92 -13.49
C LYS A 40 14.11 -7.77 -14.46
N PRO A 41 12.85 -7.83 -14.00
CA PRO A 41 11.70 -7.64 -14.88
C PRO A 41 11.73 -6.23 -15.48
N LYS A 42 11.56 -6.15 -16.79
CA LYS A 42 11.47 -4.87 -17.52
C LYS A 42 10.11 -4.21 -17.38
N LEU A 43 9.09 -4.98 -17.08
CA LEU A 43 7.73 -4.53 -16.88
C LEU A 43 7.09 -5.32 -15.74
N VAL A 44 6.44 -4.62 -14.83
CA VAL A 44 5.58 -5.18 -13.79
C VAL A 44 4.17 -4.66 -14.02
N VAL A 45 3.21 -5.57 -14.12
CA VAL A 45 1.80 -5.24 -14.28
C VAL A 45 1.04 -5.77 -13.06
N GLY A 46 0.52 -4.87 -12.24
CA GLY A 46 -0.38 -5.20 -11.13
C GLY A 46 -1.83 -5.07 -11.58
N ILE A 47 -2.60 -6.15 -11.47
CA ILE A 47 -4.02 -6.18 -11.82
C ILE A 47 -4.82 -6.45 -10.55
N VAL A 48 -5.70 -5.51 -10.18
CA VAL A 48 -6.65 -5.67 -9.07
C VAL A 48 -8.05 -5.71 -9.67
N VAL A 49 -8.75 -6.80 -9.39
CA VAL A 49 -10.17 -6.96 -9.77
C VAL A 49 -11.00 -6.65 -8.54
N ASP A 50 -11.51 -5.42 -8.48
CA ASP A 50 -12.33 -4.95 -7.35
C ASP A 50 -13.61 -5.77 -7.22
N GLN A 51 -14.07 -6.00 -5.98
CA GLN A 51 -15.26 -6.77 -5.63
C GLN A 51 -15.26 -8.24 -6.10
N MET A 52 -14.12 -8.75 -6.60
CA MET A 52 -13.99 -10.14 -6.99
C MET A 52 -13.88 -11.05 -5.76
N ARG A 53 -14.85 -11.92 -5.57
CA ARG A 53 -14.80 -12.93 -4.51
C ARG A 53 -13.87 -14.08 -4.89
N TYR A 54 -13.18 -14.60 -3.88
CA TYR A 54 -12.25 -15.73 -4.05
C TYR A 54 -12.91 -16.96 -4.68
N ASP A 55 -14.16 -17.26 -4.29
CA ASP A 55 -14.91 -18.39 -4.79
C ASP A 55 -15.28 -18.29 -6.28
N TYR A 56 -15.23 -17.11 -6.88
CA TYR A 56 -15.49 -16.94 -8.32
C TYR A 56 -14.49 -17.69 -9.19
N ILE A 57 -13.25 -17.84 -8.75
CA ILE A 57 -12.24 -18.64 -9.46
C ILE A 57 -12.70 -20.09 -9.60
N TYR A 58 -13.25 -20.67 -8.55
CA TYR A 58 -13.73 -22.06 -8.57
C TYR A 58 -15.11 -22.18 -9.22
N ARG A 59 -15.98 -21.23 -8.94
CA ARG A 59 -17.37 -21.26 -9.41
C ARG A 59 -17.49 -21.17 -10.91
N PHE A 60 -16.62 -20.37 -11.54
CA PHE A 60 -16.62 -20.13 -12.98
C PHE A 60 -15.43 -20.80 -13.69
N TRP A 61 -14.83 -21.78 -13.04
CA TRP A 61 -13.63 -22.42 -13.57
C TRP A 61 -13.81 -23.00 -14.98
N ASP A 62 -14.94 -23.64 -15.23
CA ASP A 62 -15.23 -24.26 -16.53
C ASP A 62 -15.55 -23.23 -17.64
N ASP A 63 -15.99 -22.05 -17.23
CA ASP A 63 -16.28 -20.93 -18.15
C ASP A 63 -15.02 -20.16 -18.58
N PHE A 64 -13.91 -20.29 -17.83
CA PHE A 64 -12.67 -19.62 -18.20
C PHE A 64 -12.00 -20.29 -19.40
N GLY A 65 -11.45 -19.47 -20.30
CA GLY A 65 -10.53 -19.95 -21.34
C GLY A 65 -9.21 -20.46 -20.75
N ASN A 66 -8.37 -21.07 -21.59
CA ASN A 66 -7.07 -21.60 -21.18
C ASN A 66 -6.07 -20.51 -20.77
N ASP A 67 -6.20 -19.32 -21.32
CA ASP A 67 -5.44 -18.12 -20.95
C ASP A 67 -6.06 -17.42 -19.71
N GLY A 68 -5.54 -16.28 -19.34
CA GLY A 68 -6.05 -15.48 -18.22
C GLY A 68 -5.92 -16.20 -16.88
N PHE A 69 -7.00 -16.35 -16.14
CA PHE A 69 -6.98 -16.93 -14.79
C PHE A 69 -6.41 -18.37 -14.74
N LYS A 70 -6.79 -19.22 -15.69
CA LYS A 70 -6.26 -20.60 -15.73
C LYS A 70 -4.75 -20.60 -15.94
N ARG A 71 -4.26 -19.81 -16.86
CA ARG A 71 -2.83 -19.68 -17.13
C ARG A 71 -2.08 -19.13 -15.92
N LEU A 72 -2.57 -18.04 -15.31
CA LEU A 72 -1.94 -17.45 -14.13
C LEU A 72 -1.87 -18.41 -12.95
N ILE A 73 -2.89 -19.25 -12.76
CA ILE A 73 -2.94 -20.24 -11.67
C ILE A 73 -2.02 -21.44 -11.97
N ASN A 74 -1.98 -21.90 -13.21
CA ASN A 74 -1.23 -23.10 -13.59
C ASN A 74 0.27 -22.84 -13.78
N GLU A 75 0.65 -21.68 -14.30
CA GLU A 75 2.03 -21.30 -14.61
C GLU A 75 2.64 -20.36 -13.57
N GLY A 76 1.82 -19.71 -12.75
CA GLY A 76 2.23 -18.75 -11.73
C GLY A 76 2.19 -19.33 -10.32
N HIS A 77 2.13 -18.42 -9.34
CA HIS A 77 2.01 -18.78 -7.93
C HIS A 77 0.64 -18.32 -7.39
N PHE A 78 -0.18 -19.30 -6.99
CA PHE A 78 -1.53 -19.03 -6.48
C PHE A 78 -1.60 -19.11 -4.96
N PHE A 79 -1.76 -17.96 -4.31
CA PHE A 79 -1.92 -17.87 -2.85
C PHE A 79 -3.37 -18.16 -2.44
N ARG A 80 -3.63 -19.40 -1.99
CA ARG A 80 -4.99 -19.87 -1.67
C ARG A 80 -5.56 -19.32 -0.36
N ASN A 81 -4.72 -18.77 0.50
CA ASN A 81 -5.10 -18.32 1.84
C ASN A 81 -4.62 -16.89 2.12
N ALA A 82 -4.59 -16.05 1.09
CA ALA A 82 -4.33 -14.62 1.27
C ALA A 82 -5.58 -13.95 1.82
N GLN A 83 -5.45 -13.22 2.93
CA GLN A 83 -6.56 -12.56 3.62
C GLN A 83 -6.14 -11.17 4.10
N PHE A 84 -7.09 -10.24 4.11
CA PHE A 84 -6.91 -8.98 4.82
C PHE A 84 -7.08 -9.19 6.31
N GLY A 85 -6.19 -8.65 7.13
CA GLY A 85 -6.24 -8.70 8.60
C GLY A 85 -7.14 -7.64 9.24
N TYR A 86 -8.03 -7.01 8.47
CA TYR A 86 -8.88 -5.90 8.93
C TYR A 86 -10.23 -5.88 8.21
N VAL A 87 -11.18 -5.14 8.77
CA VAL A 87 -12.48 -4.82 8.18
C VAL A 87 -12.82 -3.35 8.49
N PRO A 88 -13.59 -2.68 7.62
CA PRO A 88 -14.12 -3.12 6.32
C PRO A 88 -13.07 -3.03 5.19
N THR A 89 -13.18 -3.92 4.20
CA THR A 89 -12.30 -3.97 3.03
C THR A 89 -12.94 -3.23 1.85
N TYR A 90 -13.22 -1.96 2.01
CA TYR A 90 -13.70 -1.10 0.93
C TYR A 90 -12.62 -0.90 -0.14
N THR A 91 -13.01 -0.36 -1.30
CA THR A 91 -12.10 -0.13 -2.44
C THR A 91 -10.85 0.65 -2.05
N GLY A 92 -11.00 1.80 -1.39
CA GLY A 92 -9.87 2.66 -0.98
C GLY A 92 -8.89 1.93 -0.08
N PRO A 93 -9.30 1.46 1.11
CA PRO A 93 -8.43 0.70 2.02
C PRO A 93 -7.83 -0.56 1.37
N GLY A 94 -8.62 -1.29 0.57
CA GLY A 94 -8.18 -2.52 -0.09
C GLY A 94 -7.05 -2.27 -1.09
N HIS A 95 -7.23 -1.29 -1.98
CA HIS A 95 -6.20 -0.93 -2.96
C HIS A 95 -4.95 -0.39 -2.27
N ALA A 96 -5.10 0.50 -1.29
CA ALA A 96 -3.99 1.03 -0.51
C ALA A 96 -3.22 -0.11 0.18
N SER A 97 -3.91 -1.04 0.85
CA SER A 97 -3.27 -2.16 1.56
C SER A 97 -2.49 -3.09 0.64
N ILE A 98 -3.02 -3.40 -0.55
CA ILE A 98 -2.33 -4.27 -1.52
C ILE A 98 -1.01 -3.63 -1.96
N TYR A 99 -1.00 -2.34 -2.25
CA TYR A 99 0.17 -1.67 -2.81
C TYR A 99 1.13 -1.11 -1.77
N THR A 100 0.69 -0.85 -0.54
CA THR A 100 1.56 -0.45 0.57
C THR A 100 2.11 -1.64 1.36
N GLY A 101 1.49 -2.82 1.25
CA GLY A 101 1.84 -4.00 2.04
C GLY A 101 1.50 -3.87 3.53
N THR A 102 0.62 -2.92 3.90
CA THR A 102 0.25 -2.65 5.30
C THR A 102 -1.25 -2.49 5.48
N THR A 103 -1.70 -2.07 6.65
CA THR A 103 -3.11 -1.97 7.03
C THR A 103 -3.58 -0.51 7.15
N PRO A 104 -4.89 -0.24 7.16
CA PRO A 104 -5.44 1.11 7.30
C PRO A 104 -4.91 1.90 8.50
N SER A 105 -4.59 1.23 9.61
CA SER A 105 -4.00 1.87 10.78
C SER A 105 -2.59 2.43 10.57
N VAL A 106 -1.92 2.01 9.49
CA VAL A 106 -0.56 2.45 9.15
C VAL A 106 -0.58 3.35 7.92
N HIS A 107 -1.27 2.94 6.84
CA HIS A 107 -1.31 3.76 5.63
C HIS A 107 -2.36 4.88 5.65
N GLY A 108 -3.24 4.96 6.68
CA GLY A 108 -4.16 6.08 6.88
C GLY A 108 -5.46 6.04 6.07
N ILE A 109 -5.57 5.22 5.04
CA ILE A 109 -6.79 5.10 4.23
C ILE A 109 -7.75 4.13 4.91
N ILE A 110 -8.66 4.65 5.72
CA ILE A 110 -9.54 3.84 6.59
C ILE A 110 -10.88 3.46 5.95
N ALA A 111 -11.32 4.25 4.96
CA ALA A 111 -12.57 4.01 4.21
C ALA A 111 -12.45 4.63 2.81
N ASN A 112 -13.50 4.56 1.98
CA ASN A 112 -13.60 5.39 0.78
C ASN A 112 -13.83 6.86 1.17
N ASP A 113 -14.70 7.06 2.16
CA ASP A 113 -15.03 8.36 2.75
C ASP A 113 -15.11 8.20 4.27
N TRP A 114 -14.64 9.17 5.03
CA TRP A 114 -14.78 9.18 6.50
C TRP A 114 -14.96 10.59 7.02
N TYR A 115 -15.56 10.69 8.19
CA TYR A 115 -15.66 11.95 8.91
C TYR A 115 -14.43 12.15 9.80
N ASP A 116 -13.70 13.24 9.56
CA ASP A 116 -12.59 13.64 10.44
C ASP A 116 -13.12 14.56 11.56
N LYS A 117 -12.94 14.11 12.79
CA LYS A 117 -13.40 14.83 13.99
C LYS A 117 -12.61 16.10 14.28
N ASN A 118 -11.38 16.22 13.75
CA ASN A 118 -10.52 17.35 14.03
C ASN A 118 -10.85 18.52 13.09
N SER A 119 -11.07 18.24 11.82
CA SER A 119 -11.47 19.23 10.82
C SER A 119 -12.98 19.44 10.77
N GLU A 120 -13.77 18.52 11.38
CA GLU A 120 -15.25 18.48 11.29
C GLU A 120 -15.76 18.35 9.85
N GLU A 121 -14.99 17.69 8.99
CA GLU A 121 -15.29 17.53 7.56
C GLU A 121 -15.34 16.07 7.14
N TYR A 122 -16.03 15.80 6.03
CA TYR A 122 -15.96 14.52 5.33
C TYR A 122 -14.75 14.51 4.40
N ILE A 123 -13.90 13.52 4.58
CA ILE A 123 -12.70 13.31 3.78
C ILE A 123 -12.97 12.18 2.78
N TYR A 124 -12.69 12.43 1.50
CA TYR A 124 -12.63 11.41 0.47
C TYR A 124 -11.21 10.87 0.34
N CYS A 125 -11.02 9.55 0.27
CA CYS A 125 -9.71 8.91 0.37
C CYS A 125 -8.66 9.34 -0.68
N ALA A 126 -9.09 9.83 -1.82
CA ALA A 126 -8.23 10.38 -2.87
C ALA A 126 -8.43 11.89 -3.07
N GLY A 127 -9.25 12.55 -2.24
CA GLY A 127 -9.51 13.99 -2.34
C GLY A 127 -8.29 14.82 -1.92
N ASP A 128 -8.04 15.89 -2.67
CA ASP A 128 -6.96 16.85 -2.37
C ASP A 128 -7.37 18.24 -2.85
N GLY A 129 -7.74 19.09 -1.90
CA GLY A 129 -8.19 20.47 -2.16
C GLY A 129 -7.12 21.37 -2.75
N ASP A 130 -5.85 21.02 -2.59
CA ASP A 130 -4.71 21.81 -3.08
C ASP A 130 -4.37 21.50 -4.54
N MET A 131 -4.94 20.42 -5.10
CA MET A 131 -4.77 20.09 -6.51
C MET A 131 -5.63 20.98 -7.40
N HIS A 132 -5.09 21.32 -8.56
CA HIS A 132 -5.74 22.17 -9.55
C HIS A 132 -5.93 21.42 -10.86
N THR A 133 -7.09 21.64 -11.49
CA THR A 133 -7.34 21.19 -12.85
C THR A 133 -6.50 22.03 -13.81
N VAL A 134 -5.69 21.38 -14.63
CA VAL A 134 -5.02 22.02 -15.76
C VAL A 134 -5.96 21.92 -16.96
N CYS A 135 -6.60 23.00 -17.31
CA CYS A 135 -7.49 23.09 -18.47
C CYS A 135 -6.95 24.10 -19.47
N ASP A 136 -6.87 23.68 -20.72
CA ASP A 136 -6.54 24.57 -21.86
C ASP A 136 -7.79 25.33 -22.38
N CYS A 137 -8.93 25.16 -21.69
CA CYS A 137 -10.17 25.82 -22.04
C CYS A 137 -10.14 27.28 -21.57
N ASP A 138 -10.40 28.20 -22.49
CA ASP A 138 -10.59 29.64 -22.24
C ASP A 138 -11.38 29.86 -20.94
N GLN A 139 -10.80 30.57 -19.99
CA GLN A 139 -11.29 30.82 -18.64
C GLN A 139 -12.66 31.55 -18.54
N LYS A 140 -13.51 31.46 -19.54
CA LYS A 140 -14.78 32.19 -19.59
C LYS A 140 -15.98 31.45 -19.02
N ASN A 141 -15.85 30.17 -18.64
CA ASN A 141 -16.91 29.41 -17.95
C ASN A 141 -16.35 28.74 -16.69
N THR A 142 -16.17 29.54 -15.66
CA THR A 142 -15.66 29.12 -14.33
C THR A 142 -16.67 28.36 -13.48
N ASP A 143 -17.84 28.01 -13.99
CA ASP A 143 -18.91 27.37 -13.23
C ASP A 143 -18.88 25.83 -13.25
N VAL A 144 -17.94 25.23 -13.97
CA VAL A 144 -17.70 23.77 -13.93
C VAL A 144 -16.32 23.51 -13.37
N VAL A 145 -16.13 23.82 -12.10
CA VAL A 145 -14.99 23.26 -11.34
C VAL A 145 -15.35 21.83 -11.04
N SER A 146 -15.03 20.91 -11.97
CA SER A 146 -15.15 19.50 -11.72
C SER A 146 -14.28 19.15 -10.50
N ALA A 147 -14.85 18.46 -9.51
CA ALA A 147 -14.10 17.91 -8.38
C ALA A 147 -13.08 16.87 -8.85
N ASP A 148 -13.23 16.37 -10.07
CA ASP A 148 -12.44 15.28 -10.67
C ASP A 148 -10.94 15.59 -10.83
N GLY A 149 -10.55 16.87 -10.85
CA GLY A 149 -9.16 17.29 -10.92
C GLY A 149 -8.49 17.53 -9.56
N LYS A 150 -9.26 17.46 -8.46
CA LYS A 150 -8.76 17.70 -7.11
C LYS A 150 -8.49 16.37 -6.39
N MET A 151 -7.61 15.58 -6.94
CA MET A 151 -7.34 14.23 -6.49
C MET A 151 -5.84 13.96 -6.41
N SER A 152 -5.40 13.33 -5.31
CA SER A 152 -4.01 12.86 -5.12
C SER A 152 -3.96 11.75 -4.07
N PRO A 153 -2.81 11.08 -3.86
CA PRO A 153 -2.63 10.16 -2.75
C PRO A 153 -2.36 10.85 -1.40
N HIS A 154 -2.70 12.13 -1.24
CA HIS A 154 -2.37 12.99 -0.09
C HIS A 154 -2.65 12.34 1.27
N HIS A 155 -3.80 11.66 1.41
CA HIS A 155 -4.19 11.04 2.68
C HIS A 155 -3.47 9.71 2.97
N MET A 156 -2.68 9.19 2.03
CA MET A 156 -1.92 7.98 2.24
C MET A 156 -0.58 8.28 2.93
N LEU A 157 -0.39 7.75 4.13
CA LEU A 157 0.73 8.08 5.02
C LEU A 157 2.00 7.25 4.77
N THR A 158 1.94 6.30 3.85
CA THR A 158 3.04 5.37 3.55
C THR A 158 3.33 5.34 2.07
N THR A 159 4.55 4.92 1.72
CA THR A 159 4.92 4.63 0.34
C THR A 159 4.22 3.37 -0.18
N THR A 160 4.07 3.29 -1.49
CA THR A 160 3.59 2.09 -2.19
C THR A 160 4.76 1.32 -2.77
N PHE A 161 4.52 0.08 -3.19
CA PHE A 161 5.46 -0.67 -4.03
C PHE A 161 5.93 0.14 -5.25
N SER A 162 5.03 0.92 -5.82
CA SER A 162 5.31 1.78 -6.97
C SER A 162 6.25 2.94 -6.63
N ASP A 163 6.09 3.52 -5.45
CA ASP A 163 7.01 4.55 -4.93
C ASP A 163 8.39 3.96 -4.68
N GLU A 164 8.46 2.79 -4.03
CA GLU A 164 9.73 2.09 -3.75
C GLU A 164 10.46 1.71 -5.04
N LEU A 165 9.73 1.31 -6.10
CA LEU A 165 10.32 1.06 -7.41
C LEU A 165 11.01 2.31 -7.98
N LYS A 166 10.39 3.48 -7.83
CA LYS A 166 10.99 4.74 -8.27
C LYS A 166 12.14 5.20 -7.39
N LEU A 167 12.09 4.95 -6.10
CA LEU A 167 13.22 5.19 -5.19
C LEU A 167 14.42 4.30 -5.53
N PHE A 168 14.17 3.06 -5.89
CA PHE A 168 15.22 2.13 -6.32
C PHE A 168 15.81 2.50 -7.69
N ASN A 169 14.97 2.93 -8.63
CA ASN A 169 15.38 3.37 -9.95
C ASN A 169 14.47 4.53 -10.42
N ASN A 170 15.00 5.75 -10.38
CA ASN A 170 14.28 6.97 -10.73
C ASN A 170 13.87 7.06 -12.22
N GLU A 171 14.47 6.26 -13.08
CA GLU A 171 14.08 6.15 -14.50
C GLU A 171 12.82 5.29 -14.70
N SER A 172 12.42 4.51 -13.70
CA SER A 172 11.21 3.71 -13.75
C SER A 172 9.99 4.60 -14.00
N LYS A 173 9.08 4.10 -14.85
CA LYS A 173 7.81 4.77 -15.13
C LYS A 173 6.68 4.02 -14.42
N VAL A 174 5.85 4.77 -13.70
CA VAL A 174 4.72 4.26 -12.94
C VAL A 174 3.44 4.93 -13.41
N PHE A 175 2.45 4.14 -13.76
CA PHE A 175 1.13 4.60 -14.16
C PHE A 175 0.05 3.77 -13.47
N GLY A 176 -0.95 4.45 -12.90
CA GLY A 176 -2.18 3.84 -12.42
C GLY A 176 -3.30 4.02 -13.45
N ILE A 177 -4.07 2.97 -13.70
CA ILE A 177 -5.21 3.01 -14.61
C ILE A 177 -6.38 2.28 -13.96
N SER A 178 -7.55 2.92 -13.88
CA SER A 178 -8.75 2.31 -13.30
C SER A 178 -10.00 2.95 -13.85
N LEU A 179 -11.17 2.35 -13.56
CA LEU A 179 -12.47 2.97 -13.82
C LEU A 179 -12.76 4.14 -12.86
N LYS A 180 -12.13 4.15 -11.68
CA LYS A 180 -12.31 5.19 -10.67
C LYS A 180 -10.98 5.74 -10.19
N ASP A 181 -10.97 7.02 -9.85
CA ASP A 181 -9.84 7.79 -9.34
C ASP A 181 -9.03 7.06 -8.25
N ARG A 182 -9.64 6.67 -7.13
CA ARG A 182 -8.98 5.98 -6.02
C ARG A 182 -8.31 4.66 -6.42
N GLY A 183 -8.91 3.95 -7.40
CA GLY A 183 -8.34 2.71 -7.93
C GLY A 183 -7.12 2.93 -8.81
N ALA A 184 -6.96 4.12 -9.39
CA ALA A 184 -5.79 4.52 -10.16
C ALA A 184 -4.72 5.18 -9.26
N ILE A 185 -5.13 6.12 -8.41
CA ILE A 185 -4.26 7.00 -7.63
C ILE A 185 -3.57 6.25 -6.49
N LEU A 186 -4.32 5.52 -5.65
CA LEU A 186 -3.76 4.87 -4.47
C LEU A 186 -2.72 3.79 -4.83
N PRO A 187 -2.94 2.91 -5.83
CA PRO A 187 -1.90 1.99 -6.30
C PRO A 187 -0.69 2.66 -6.93
N ALA A 188 -0.90 3.75 -7.66
CA ALA A 188 0.17 4.47 -8.32
C ALA A 188 1.13 5.13 -7.31
N GLY A 189 0.62 5.60 -6.16
CA GLY A 189 1.40 6.18 -5.10
C GLY A 189 1.77 7.65 -5.32
N HIS A 190 2.66 8.16 -4.47
CA HIS A 190 3.02 9.58 -4.39
C HIS A 190 3.94 10.04 -5.53
N SER A 191 4.75 9.14 -6.08
CA SER A 191 5.78 9.46 -7.06
C SER A 191 5.46 9.00 -8.48
N ALA A 192 4.21 8.61 -8.75
CA ALA A 192 3.77 8.15 -10.05
C ALA A 192 3.98 9.18 -11.17
N ASN A 193 4.16 8.71 -12.38
CA ASN A 193 4.18 9.55 -13.57
C ASN A 193 2.79 9.98 -14.01
N GLY A 194 1.76 9.26 -13.58
CA GLY A 194 0.37 9.59 -13.83
C GLY A 194 -0.60 8.56 -13.29
N ALA A 195 -1.84 8.99 -13.08
CA ALA A 195 -2.98 8.15 -12.78
C ALA A 195 -4.12 8.55 -13.73
N PHE A 196 -4.80 7.55 -14.30
CA PHE A 196 -5.83 7.75 -15.32
C PHE A 196 -7.09 7.00 -14.92
N TRP A 197 -8.23 7.67 -15.04
CA TRP A 197 -9.55 7.09 -14.74
C TRP A 197 -10.63 7.69 -15.64
N LEU A 198 -11.83 7.11 -15.58
CA LEU A 198 -13.01 7.64 -16.25
C LEU A 198 -13.82 8.49 -15.27
N SER A 199 -14.23 9.67 -15.67
CA SER A 199 -15.12 10.57 -14.93
C SER A 199 -16.57 10.50 -15.48
#